data_2f18f8ca99aa273e008991263d3804f1
#
_entry.id   2f18f8ca99aa273e008991263d3804f1
#
_cell.length_a   1.000
_cell.length_b   1.000
_cell.length_c   1.000
_cell.angle_alpha   90.00
_cell.angle_beta   90.00
_cell.angle_gamma   90.00
#
_symmetry.space_group_name_H-M   'P 1'
#
loop_
_entity.id
_entity.type
_entity.pdbx_description
1 polymer ?
#
loop_
_entity_poly.entity_id
_entity_poly.type
_entity_poly.pdbx_seq_one_letter_code
_entity_poly.pdbx_strand_id
1 'polypeptide(L)'
;MLPWLWASTHPPDPVSQIFVESFDGRLTATCTWTGSPFSLENIGELLVEAEELGWVTKAASADELAEKAGLPELAATLTEYNEMAAAGEDTIFYKKPEMLRPIETDGDLYLIAYNPGAFNTFGGCRTDKFCRALRADFSVVEGLYIAGVENGSLYSRPYYEVGGSCSGLALSSGRLAGQQMAAEVLGA
;
A
#
# COMPACT_ATOMS: atom_id res chain seq x y z
N MET A 1 -14.00 4.45 0.77
CA MET A 1 -12.87 4.07 -0.10
C MET A 1 -12.40 5.35 -0.74
N LEU A 2 -11.21 5.80 -0.40
CA LEU A 2 -10.67 7.10 -0.77
C LEU A 2 -10.42 7.18 -2.28
N PRO A 3 -10.67 8.32 -2.93
CA PRO A 3 -10.29 8.49 -4.33
C PRO A 3 -8.77 8.61 -4.44
N TRP A 4 -8.18 7.65 -5.13
CA TRP A 4 -6.75 7.64 -5.42
C TRP A 4 -6.49 8.48 -6.66
N LEU A 5 -5.82 9.61 -6.51
CA LEU A 5 -5.27 10.33 -7.63
C LEU A 5 -3.82 9.89 -7.85
N TRP A 6 -3.56 9.26 -8.99
CA TRP A 6 -2.21 8.94 -9.42
C TRP A 6 -1.65 10.13 -10.19
N ALA A 7 -0.68 10.82 -9.62
CA ALA A 7 0.16 11.73 -10.39
C ALA A 7 1.51 11.06 -10.61
N SER A 8 1.79 10.67 -11.85
CA SER A 8 3.09 10.15 -12.25
C SER A 8 3.95 11.32 -12.72
N THR A 9 4.94 11.69 -11.96
CA THR A 9 6.00 12.57 -12.44
C THR A 9 7.14 11.74 -13.00
N HIS A 10 7.65 12.13 -14.15
CA HIS A 10 8.65 11.43 -14.98
C HIS A 10 9.98 11.14 -14.28
N PRO A 11 10.71 10.08 -14.69
CA PRO A 11 11.84 9.52 -14.00
C PRO A 11 13.10 10.40 -14.07
N PRO A 12 14.09 10.25 -13.16
CA PRO A 12 14.54 8.95 -12.67
C PRO A 12 14.51 8.73 -11.15
N ASP A 13 13.68 9.43 -10.41
CA ASP A 13 13.59 9.23 -8.96
C ASP A 13 12.39 8.37 -8.55
N PRO A 14 12.46 7.68 -7.39
CA PRO A 14 11.43 6.75 -6.97
C PRO A 14 10.06 7.42 -6.98
N VAL A 15 9.11 6.76 -7.61
CA VAL A 15 7.76 7.25 -7.82
C VAL A 15 7.12 7.58 -6.46
N SER A 16 6.97 8.86 -6.19
CA SER A 16 6.17 9.32 -5.06
C SER A 16 4.71 9.20 -5.44
N GLN A 17 3.94 8.44 -4.68
CA GLN A 17 2.49 8.47 -4.79
C GLN A 17 1.99 9.69 -4.02
N ILE A 18 1.23 10.54 -4.69
CA ILE A 18 0.73 11.77 -4.11
C ILE A 18 -0.76 11.60 -3.93
N PHE A 19 -1.22 11.77 -2.71
CA PHE A 19 -2.63 11.80 -2.37
C PHE A 19 -3.02 13.23 -2.07
N VAL A 20 -4.09 13.69 -2.71
CA VAL A 20 -4.70 14.97 -2.41
C VAL A 20 -6.05 14.69 -1.77
N GLU A 21 -6.23 15.13 -0.56
CA GLU A 21 -7.49 15.04 0.15
C GLU A 21 -7.99 16.42 0.54
N SER A 22 -9.29 16.62 0.41
CA SER A 22 -10.01 17.72 1.00
C SER A 22 -10.67 17.26 2.30
N PHE A 23 -10.45 17.98 3.37
CA PHE A 23 -11.07 17.71 4.66
C PHE A 23 -12.36 18.52 4.81
N ASP A 24 -13.48 17.96 4.40
CA ASP A 24 -14.80 18.55 4.58
C ASP A 24 -15.67 17.82 5.62
N GLY A 25 -15.07 16.93 6.41
CA GLY A 25 -15.77 16.13 7.39
C GLY A 25 -16.52 14.92 6.83
N ARG A 26 -16.42 14.65 5.50
CA ARG A 26 -17.07 13.51 4.84
C ARG A 26 -16.15 12.28 4.72
N LEU A 27 -14.97 12.34 5.31
CA LEU A 27 -14.06 11.22 5.36
C LEU A 27 -14.59 10.14 6.31
N THR A 28 -15.39 9.23 5.79
CA THR A 28 -15.58 7.93 6.42
C THR A 28 -14.40 7.04 6.10
N ALA A 29 -13.23 7.39 6.60
CA ALA A 29 -12.08 6.53 6.54
C ALA A 29 -12.30 5.39 7.54
N THR A 30 -12.87 4.31 7.10
CA THR A 30 -12.75 3.04 7.80
C THR A 30 -11.31 2.54 7.58
N CYS A 31 -10.36 3.11 8.30
CA CYS A 31 -9.07 2.48 8.44
C CYS A 31 -9.26 1.25 9.33
N THR A 32 -9.44 0.11 8.71
CA THR A 32 -9.70 -1.17 9.40
C THR A 32 -8.43 -1.82 9.95
N TRP A 33 -7.29 -1.14 9.92
CA TRP A 33 -6.08 -1.62 10.57
C TRP A 33 -6.20 -1.39 12.07
N THR A 34 -6.54 -2.44 12.78
CA THR A 34 -6.48 -2.48 14.24
C THR A 34 -5.05 -2.15 14.69
N GLY A 35 -4.89 -1.02 15.37
CA GLY A 35 -3.60 -0.52 15.81
C GLY A 35 -3.06 0.67 15.03
N SER A 36 -3.79 1.19 14.04
CA SER A 36 -3.45 2.49 13.44
C SER A 36 -3.68 3.61 14.47
N PRO A 37 -2.71 4.50 14.68
CA PRO A 37 -2.88 5.68 15.53
C PRO A 37 -3.85 6.70 14.91
N PHE A 38 -4.28 6.49 13.66
CA PHE A 38 -5.12 7.40 12.92
C PHE A 38 -6.60 7.16 13.26
N SER A 39 -7.26 8.20 13.73
CA SER A 39 -8.71 8.27 13.87
C SER A 39 -9.19 9.59 13.29
N LEU A 40 -10.49 9.69 12.96
CA LEU A 40 -11.08 10.97 12.52
C LEU A 40 -11.00 12.05 13.60
N GLU A 41 -10.92 11.64 14.87
CA GLU A 41 -10.86 12.54 16.01
C GLU A 41 -9.51 13.24 16.14
N ASN A 42 -8.41 12.55 15.80
CA ASN A 42 -7.04 13.05 15.97
C ASN A 42 -6.33 13.38 14.65
N ILE A 43 -6.98 13.21 13.50
CA ILE A 43 -6.32 13.39 12.20
C ILE A 43 -5.83 14.83 12.00
N GLY A 44 -6.53 15.82 12.53
CA GLY A 44 -6.11 17.22 12.45
C GLY A 44 -4.77 17.48 13.16
N GLU A 45 -4.59 16.90 14.35
CA GLU A 45 -3.33 17.01 15.10
C GLU A 45 -2.20 16.27 14.39
N LEU A 46 -2.48 15.09 13.87
CA LEU A 46 -1.51 14.30 13.12
C LEU A 46 -1.07 14.96 11.81
N LEU A 47 -1.97 15.68 11.12
CA LEU A 47 -1.63 16.44 9.94
C LEU A 47 -0.70 17.61 10.25
N VAL A 48 -0.90 18.31 11.38
CA VAL A 48 0.02 19.37 11.83
C VAL A 48 1.40 18.80 12.12
N GLU A 49 1.47 17.69 12.86
CA GLU A 49 2.74 17.02 13.13
C GLU A 49 3.42 16.53 11.83
N ALA A 50 2.65 15.97 10.91
CA ALA A 50 3.16 15.50 9.63
C ALA A 50 3.65 16.65 8.71
N GLU A 51 3.03 17.83 8.81
CA GLU A 51 3.48 19.03 8.11
C GLU A 51 4.81 19.54 8.70
N GLU A 52 4.95 19.56 10.02
CA GLU A 52 6.21 19.92 10.70
C GLU A 52 7.36 18.95 10.34
N LEU A 53 7.05 17.66 10.12
CA LEU A 53 8.00 16.65 9.68
C LEU A 53 8.29 16.70 8.17
N GLY A 54 7.59 17.53 7.41
CA GLY A 54 7.73 17.64 5.96
C GLY A 54 7.13 16.48 5.16
N TRP A 55 6.24 15.68 5.77
CA TRP A 55 5.54 14.58 5.09
C TRP A 55 4.26 15.02 4.43
N VAL A 56 3.72 16.15 4.87
CA VAL A 56 2.50 16.75 4.36
C VAL A 56 2.78 18.18 3.95
N THR A 57 2.21 18.61 2.83
CA THR A 57 2.20 20.00 2.40
C THR A 57 0.76 20.49 2.44
N LYS A 58 0.51 21.57 3.17
CA LYS A 58 -0.79 22.21 3.27
C LYS A 58 -0.84 23.47 2.43
N ALA A 59 -1.96 23.70 1.77
CA ALA A 59 -2.24 24.93 1.01
C ALA A 59 -3.73 25.27 1.00
N ALA A 60 -4.04 26.54 0.78
CA ALA A 60 -5.42 27.01 0.72
C ALA A 60 -6.04 26.93 -0.69
N SER A 61 -5.24 26.57 -1.70
CA SER A 61 -5.70 26.37 -3.08
C SER A 61 -4.87 25.34 -3.81
N ALA A 62 -5.40 24.83 -4.93
CA ALA A 62 -4.69 23.90 -5.79
C ALA A 62 -3.44 24.53 -6.43
N ASP A 63 -3.50 25.79 -6.80
CA ASP A 63 -2.36 26.51 -7.37
C ASP A 63 -1.23 26.70 -6.35
N GLU A 64 -1.59 27.11 -5.13
CA GLU A 64 -0.63 27.20 -4.02
C GLU A 64 0.00 25.86 -3.67
N LEU A 65 -0.81 24.78 -3.68
CA LEU A 65 -0.33 23.44 -3.43
C LEU A 65 0.64 22.99 -4.53
N ALA A 66 0.30 23.29 -5.79
CA ALA A 66 1.14 23.00 -6.94
C ALA A 66 2.51 23.71 -6.84
N GLU A 67 2.51 24.98 -6.45
CA GLU A 67 3.73 25.77 -6.25
C GLU A 67 4.58 25.20 -5.11
N LYS A 68 3.98 25.01 -3.93
CA LYS A 68 4.67 24.48 -2.74
C LYS A 68 5.27 23.09 -2.98
N ALA A 69 4.57 22.25 -3.71
CA ALA A 69 4.98 20.87 -3.99
C ALA A 69 5.93 20.73 -5.19
N GLY A 70 6.12 21.80 -5.97
CA GLY A 70 6.89 21.73 -7.21
C GLY A 70 6.22 20.89 -8.31
N LEU A 71 4.89 20.85 -8.33
CA LEU A 71 4.08 20.03 -9.25
C LEU A 71 3.22 20.95 -10.14
N PRO A 72 3.77 21.50 -11.22
CA PRO A 72 3.08 22.53 -12.01
C PRO A 72 1.76 22.08 -12.63
N GLU A 73 1.60 20.78 -12.88
CA GLU A 73 0.38 20.23 -13.48
C GLU A 73 -0.69 19.83 -12.45
N LEU A 74 -0.43 19.99 -11.14
CA LEU A 74 -1.33 19.50 -10.10
C LEU A 74 -2.71 20.12 -10.18
N ALA A 75 -2.81 21.44 -10.31
CA ALA A 75 -4.08 22.15 -10.37
C ALA A 75 -4.91 21.73 -11.60
N ALA A 76 -4.27 21.58 -12.75
CA ALA A 76 -4.91 21.09 -13.96
C ALA A 76 -5.41 19.66 -13.80
N THR A 77 -4.59 18.78 -13.21
CA THR A 77 -4.95 17.38 -12.93
C THR A 77 -6.15 17.25 -11.98
N LEU A 78 -6.19 18.11 -10.94
CA LEU A 78 -7.35 18.15 -10.01
C LEU A 78 -8.63 18.58 -10.72
N THR A 79 -8.52 19.58 -11.62
CA THR A 79 -9.66 20.05 -12.41
C THR A 79 -10.18 18.94 -13.32
N GLU A 80 -9.30 18.29 -14.08
CA GLU A 80 -9.66 17.19 -14.97
C GLU A 80 -10.30 16.02 -14.21
N TYR A 81 -9.74 15.66 -13.06
CA TYR A 81 -10.32 14.62 -12.22
C TYR A 81 -11.72 15.00 -11.73
N ASN A 82 -11.92 16.24 -11.30
CA ASN A 82 -13.21 16.70 -10.82
C ASN A 82 -14.26 16.75 -11.94
N GLU A 83 -13.85 17.08 -13.17
CA GLU A 83 -14.72 17.01 -14.35
C GLU A 83 -15.15 15.56 -14.61
N MET A 84 -14.22 14.60 -14.58
CA MET A 84 -14.51 13.17 -14.71
C MET A 84 -15.42 12.68 -13.58
N ALA A 85 -15.16 13.11 -12.35
CA ALA A 85 -16.00 12.74 -11.21
C ALA A 85 -17.43 13.28 -11.32
N ALA A 86 -17.58 14.52 -11.80
CA ALA A 86 -18.88 15.12 -12.08
C ALA A 86 -19.62 14.43 -13.24
N ALA A 87 -18.89 13.99 -14.27
CA ALA A 87 -19.44 13.23 -15.38
C ALA A 87 -19.81 11.79 -14.99
N GLY A 88 -19.29 11.29 -13.88
CA GLY A 88 -19.48 9.91 -13.43
C GLY A 88 -18.70 8.88 -14.26
N GLU A 89 -17.67 9.31 -14.99
CA GLU A 89 -16.86 8.45 -15.85
C GLU A 89 -15.39 8.83 -15.76
N ASP A 90 -14.54 7.87 -15.38
CA ASP A 90 -13.08 8.00 -15.40
C ASP A 90 -12.55 7.39 -16.72
N THR A 91 -12.16 8.26 -17.63
CA THR A 91 -11.67 7.87 -18.96
C THR A 91 -10.18 7.51 -18.96
N ILE A 92 -9.46 7.77 -17.86
CA ILE A 92 -8.01 7.55 -17.74
C ILE A 92 -7.71 6.23 -17.04
N PHE A 93 -8.26 6.02 -15.85
CA PHE A 93 -7.98 4.85 -15.02
C PHE A 93 -9.17 3.91 -14.88
N TYR A 94 -10.30 4.22 -15.51
CA TYR A 94 -11.51 3.39 -15.52
C TYR A 94 -12.02 3.07 -14.11
N LYS A 95 -11.91 4.03 -13.20
CA LYS A 95 -12.45 3.92 -11.85
C LYS A 95 -13.97 3.84 -11.92
N LYS A 96 -14.55 2.95 -11.14
CA LYS A 96 -16.00 2.75 -11.15
C LYS A 96 -16.75 4.02 -10.74
N PRO A 97 -17.90 4.33 -11.38
CA PRO A 97 -18.67 5.54 -11.09
C PRO A 97 -19.02 5.73 -9.61
N GLU A 98 -19.40 4.65 -8.93
CA GLU A 98 -19.75 4.68 -7.52
C GLU A 98 -18.58 5.03 -6.59
N MET A 99 -17.35 5.00 -7.10
CA MET A 99 -16.14 5.33 -6.38
C MET A 99 -15.58 6.71 -6.74
N LEU A 100 -16.16 7.37 -7.73
CA LEU A 100 -15.77 8.72 -8.10
C LEU A 100 -16.29 9.71 -7.07
N ARG A 101 -15.41 10.50 -6.50
CA ARG A 101 -15.70 11.58 -5.57
C ARG A 101 -14.92 12.80 -6.02
N PRO A 102 -15.56 13.94 -6.22
CA PRO A 102 -14.85 15.18 -6.47
C PRO A 102 -13.99 15.53 -5.24
N ILE A 103 -12.84 16.12 -5.51
CA ILE A 103 -11.96 16.68 -4.48
C ILE A 103 -12.39 18.12 -4.29
N GLU A 104 -12.77 18.46 -3.06
CA GLU A 104 -13.09 19.85 -2.72
C GLU A 104 -11.83 20.70 -2.85
N THR A 105 -11.92 21.78 -3.61
CA THR A 105 -10.79 22.69 -3.84
C THR A 105 -10.93 24.03 -3.12
N ASP A 106 -12.09 24.23 -2.46
CA ASP A 106 -12.36 25.39 -1.62
C ASP A 106 -12.03 25.07 -0.17
N GLY A 107 -10.88 25.51 0.31
CA GLY A 107 -10.43 25.27 1.67
C GLY A 107 -9.05 24.62 1.73
N ASP A 108 -8.71 24.11 2.91
CA ASP A 108 -7.39 23.50 3.14
C ASP A 108 -7.22 22.22 2.33
N LEU A 109 -6.21 22.20 1.48
CA LEU A 109 -5.77 21.02 0.74
C LEU A 109 -4.51 20.46 1.37
N TYR A 110 -4.42 19.14 1.42
CA TYR A 110 -3.29 18.41 1.98
C TYR A 110 -2.70 17.48 0.94
N LEU A 111 -1.42 17.62 0.67
CA LEU A 111 -0.66 16.73 -0.19
C LEU A 111 0.27 15.89 0.68
N ILE A 112 0.10 14.57 0.62
CA ILE A 112 0.89 13.62 1.39
C ILE A 112 1.90 12.95 0.47
N ALA A 113 3.19 13.04 0.82
CA ALA A 113 4.26 12.37 0.07
C ALA A 113 4.33 10.90 0.44
N TYR A 114 4.20 10.03 -0.57
CA TYR A 114 4.35 8.59 -0.43
C TYR A 114 5.58 8.11 -1.18
N ASN A 115 6.39 7.30 -0.51
CA ASN A 115 7.46 6.58 -1.16
C ASN A 115 7.00 5.17 -1.54
N PRO A 116 7.42 4.65 -2.70
CA PRO A 116 7.15 3.27 -3.04
C PRO A 116 7.78 2.35 -2.01
N GLY A 117 7.02 1.39 -1.54
CA GLY A 117 7.44 0.39 -0.59
C GLY A 117 6.97 -0.99 -1.02
N ALA A 118 7.68 -2.03 -0.60
CA ALA A 118 7.24 -3.39 -0.75
C ALA A 118 6.63 -3.86 0.57
N PHE A 119 5.36 -4.18 0.54
CA PHE A 119 4.70 -4.82 1.67
C PHE A 119 5.05 -6.30 1.74
N ASN A 120 5.22 -6.91 0.56
CA ASN A 120 5.43 -8.34 0.42
C ASN A 120 6.03 -8.67 -0.95
N THR A 121 6.66 -9.83 -1.06
CA THR A 121 7.14 -10.41 -2.32
C THR A 121 6.30 -11.62 -2.69
N PHE A 122 6.11 -11.82 -3.99
CA PHE A 122 5.47 -13.02 -4.54
C PHE A 122 6.48 -13.84 -5.30
N GLY A 123 6.42 -15.13 -5.14
CA GLY A 123 7.43 -16.05 -5.61
C GLY A 123 8.37 -16.36 -4.46
N GLY A 124 9.56 -16.79 -4.77
CA GLY A 124 10.53 -17.25 -3.78
C GLY A 124 10.95 -18.68 -4.04
N CYS A 125 11.52 -19.29 -3.03
CA CYS A 125 12.06 -20.62 -3.18
C CYS A 125 10.95 -21.67 -3.28
N ARG A 126 11.14 -22.65 -4.14
CA ARG A 126 10.28 -23.83 -4.19
C ARG A 126 10.57 -24.72 -2.99
N THR A 127 9.52 -25.23 -2.36
CA THR A 127 9.62 -26.16 -1.23
C THR A 127 8.73 -27.38 -1.42
N ASP A 128 9.01 -28.42 -0.65
CA ASP A 128 8.09 -29.52 -0.46
C ASP A 128 7.07 -29.21 0.65
N LYS A 129 6.19 -30.18 0.95
CA LYS A 129 5.16 -30.07 1.98
C LYS A 129 5.68 -29.90 3.42
N PHE A 130 6.96 -30.12 3.64
CA PHE A 130 7.65 -30.00 4.93
C PHE A 130 8.50 -28.70 5.01
N CYS A 131 8.32 -27.78 4.07
CA CYS A 131 9.07 -26.55 3.96
C CYS A 131 10.55 -26.71 3.63
N ARG A 132 10.99 -27.89 3.15
CA ARG A 132 12.37 -28.10 2.72
C ARG A 132 12.57 -27.50 1.32
N ALA A 133 13.66 -26.78 1.12
CA ALA A 133 13.99 -26.18 -0.16
C ALA A 133 14.25 -27.26 -1.23
N LEU A 134 13.80 -27.00 -2.45
CA LEU A 134 13.97 -27.89 -3.60
C LEU A 134 14.86 -27.27 -4.66
N ARG A 135 15.73 -28.08 -5.26
CA ARG A 135 16.49 -27.74 -6.47
C ARG A 135 15.60 -27.74 -7.72
N ALA A 136 16.14 -27.37 -8.84
CA ALA A 136 15.43 -27.36 -10.12
C ALA A 136 14.92 -28.74 -10.55
N ASP A 137 15.62 -29.82 -10.18
CA ASP A 137 15.26 -31.20 -10.41
C ASP A 137 14.34 -31.80 -9.35
N PHE A 138 13.80 -30.96 -8.44
CA PHE A 138 12.95 -31.33 -7.31
C PHE A 138 13.65 -32.13 -6.19
N SER A 139 14.95 -32.32 -6.24
CA SER A 139 15.69 -32.89 -5.13
C SER A 139 15.74 -31.90 -3.95
N VAL A 140 15.71 -32.43 -2.74
CA VAL A 140 15.77 -31.63 -1.51
C VAL A 140 17.18 -31.06 -1.31
N VAL A 141 17.24 -29.81 -0.87
CA VAL A 141 18.45 -29.21 -0.33
C VAL A 141 18.49 -29.54 1.16
N GLU A 142 19.36 -30.46 1.57
CA GLU A 142 19.46 -30.90 2.96
C GLU A 142 19.79 -29.74 3.89
N GLY A 143 19.15 -29.68 5.04
CA GLY A 143 19.35 -28.66 6.07
C GLY A 143 18.79 -27.28 5.73
N LEU A 144 18.15 -27.09 4.57
CA LEU A 144 17.59 -25.80 4.18
C LEU A 144 16.06 -25.83 4.21
N TYR A 145 15.49 -25.01 5.08
CA TYR A 145 14.04 -24.83 5.26
C TYR A 145 13.63 -23.40 4.95
N ILE A 146 12.46 -23.22 4.35
CA ILE A 146 11.94 -21.93 3.93
C ILE A 146 10.51 -21.78 4.42
N ALA A 147 10.24 -20.71 5.16
CA ALA A 147 8.94 -20.44 5.75
C ALA A 147 8.45 -19.03 5.39
N GLY A 148 7.19 -18.76 5.68
CA GLY A 148 6.58 -17.47 5.39
C GLY A 148 6.45 -17.19 3.91
N VAL A 149 6.51 -15.94 3.55
CA VAL A 149 6.28 -15.46 2.18
C VAL A 149 7.42 -15.80 1.21
N GLU A 150 8.61 -16.11 1.73
CA GLU A 150 9.73 -16.59 0.95
C GLU A 150 9.50 -18.04 0.41
N ASN A 151 8.49 -18.72 0.95
CA ASN A 151 8.06 -20.03 0.45
C ASN A 151 7.13 -19.84 -0.77
N GLY A 152 7.71 -19.78 -1.95
CA GLY A 152 6.99 -19.59 -3.19
C GLY A 152 6.06 -20.72 -3.60
N SER A 153 6.15 -21.90 -2.93
CA SER A 153 5.20 -22.99 -3.12
C SER A 153 3.90 -22.81 -2.35
N LEU A 154 3.92 -22.03 -1.26
CA LEU A 154 2.76 -21.77 -0.41
C LEU A 154 2.15 -20.40 -0.66
N TYR A 155 2.96 -19.42 -1.07
CA TYR A 155 2.53 -18.05 -1.23
C TYR A 155 2.87 -17.53 -2.63
N SER A 156 1.85 -17.40 -3.47
CA SER A 156 2.00 -17.00 -4.86
C SER A 156 0.79 -16.18 -5.33
N ARG A 157 0.70 -15.90 -6.62
CA ARG A 157 -0.47 -15.23 -7.21
C ARG A 157 -1.67 -16.18 -7.32
N PRO A 158 -2.90 -15.68 -7.15
CA PRO A 158 -3.26 -14.31 -6.76
C PRO A 158 -2.97 -14.03 -5.29
N TYR A 159 -2.83 -12.73 -4.95
CA TYR A 159 -2.69 -12.30 -3.55
C TYR A 159 -3.95 -12.67 -2.75
N TYR A 160 -3.77 -13.21 -1.58
CA TYR A 160 -4.88 -13.54 -0.70
C TYR A 160 -5.43 -12.27 -0.05
N GLU A 161 -6.65 -11.89 -0.41
CA GLU A 161 -7.34 -10.71 0.13
C GLU A 161 -7.86 -10.91 1.58
N VAL A 162 -7.46 -11.98 2.22
CA VAL A 162 -7.86 -12.29 3.60
C VAL A 162 -6.87 -11.67 4.58
N GLY A 163 -7.37 -10.77 5.42
CA GLY A 163 -6.55 -10.15 6.46
C GLY A 163 -5.90 -11.19 7.36
N GLY A 164 -4.59 -11.02 7.63
CA GLY A 164 -3.82 -11.94 8.46
C GLY A 164 -3.24 -13.16 7.74
N SER A 165 -3.51 -13.35 6.45
CA SER A 165 -3.02 -14.52 5.70
C SER A 165 -1.49 -14.63 5.71
N CYS A 166 -0.77 -13.52 5.52
CA CYS A 166 0.70 -13.50 5.59
C CYS A 166 1.24 -13.90 6.96
N SER A 167 0.66 -13.33 8.02
CA SER A 167 1.07 -13.63 9.41
C SER A 167 0.73 -15.06 9.78
N GLY A 168 -0.47 -15.53 9.41
CA GLY A 168 -0.90 -16.91 9.63
C GLY A 168 0.00 -17.91 8.92
N LEU A 169 0.37 -17.62 7.67
CA LEU A 169 1.30 -18.43 6.89
C LEU A 169 2.70 -18.46 7.52
N ALA A 170 3.22 -17.28 7.91
CA ALA A 170 4.56 -17.19 8.52
C ALA A 170 4.63 -18.01 9.82
N LEU A 171 3.65 -17.88 10.69
CA LEU A 171 3.59 -18.63 11.96
C LEU A 171 3.45 -20.14 11.72
N SER A 172 2.52 -20.54 10.84
CA SER A 172 2.24 -21.95 10.58
C SER A 172 3.39 -22.68 9.89
N SER A 173 3.95 -22.06 8.84
CA SER A 173 5.07 -22.64 8.10
C SER A 173 6.37 -22.60 8.90
N GLY A 174 6.59 -21.52 9.70
CA GLY A 174 7.73 -21.45 10.60
C GLY A 174 7.70 -22.54 11.66
N ARG A 175 6.53 -22.79 12.27
CA ARG A 175 6.34 -23.91 13.21
C ARG A 175 6.62 -25.25 12.55
N LEU A 176 6.07 -25.49 11.36
CA LEU A 176 6.28 -26.74 10.62
C LEU A 176 7.75 -26.95 10.29
N ALA A 177 8.42 -25.93 9.74
CA ALA A 177 9.84 -26.00 9.43
C ALA A 177 10.67 -26.28 10.68
N GLY A 178 10.38 -25.60 11.80
CA GLY A 178 11.07 -25.84 13.08
C GLY A 178 10.88 -27.26 13.61
N GLN A 179 9.68 -27.83 13.51
CA GLN A 179 9.41 -29.21 13.89
C GLN A 179 10.20 -30.21 13.01
N GLN A 180 10.25 -29.97 11.71
CA GLN A 180 10.99 -30.82 10.79
C GLN A 180 12.50 -30.74 11.03
N MET A 181 13.06 -29.53 11.23
CA MET A 181 14.46 -29.36 11.57
C MET A 181 14.83 -30.08 12.88
N ALA A 182 14.00 -29.95 13.89
CA ALA A 182 14.22 -30.61 15.16
C ALA A 182 14.21 -32.16 15.02
N ALA A 183 13.27 -32.69 14.26
CA ALA A 183 13.21 -34.13 13.98
C ALA A 183 14.45 -34.62 13.22
N GLU A 184 14.91 -33.86 12.21
CA GLU A 184 16.09 -34.19 11.44
C GLU A 184 17.38 -34.20 12.29
N VAL A 185 17.55 -33.16 13.15
CA VAL A 185 18.74 -33.01 13.99
C VAL A 185 18.76 -34.02 15.15
N LEU A 186 17.58 -34.31 15.73
CA LEU A 186 17.48 -35.20 16.88
C LEU A 186 17.28 -36.68 16.50
N GLY A 187 17.08 -36.98 15.22
CA GLY A 187 16.85 -38.34 14.74
C GLY A 187 15.51 -38.91 15.18
N ALA A 188 14.49 -38.05 15.33
CA ALA A 188 13.18 -38.41 15.85
C ALA A 188 12.13 -38.56 14.72
#